data_da2efda0baca2f5fefab706f9003dfdb
#
_entry.id   da2efda0baca2f5fefab706f9003dfdb
#
_cell.length_a   1.000
_cell.length_b   1.000
_cell.length_c   1.000
_cell.angle_alpha   90.00
_cell.angle_beta   90.00
_cell.angle_gamma   90.00
#
_symmetry.space_group_name_H-M   'P 1'
#
loop_
_entity.id
_entity.type
_entity.pdbx_description
1 polymer ?
#
loop_
_entity_poly.entity_id
_entity_poly.type
_entity_poly.pdbx_seq_one_letter_code
_entity_poly.pdbx_strand_id
1 'polypeptide(L)'
;MYKSVYLIGIGGIGMSAIARYYHHQGCQVSGYDRTPSNITDALATEGIDVHFTERTDLIPSDKESTLVIYTPAVPAQMKELRYVLENGYRTVKRSRALGEITNGKRTLAVAGTHGKTTTTTLLAHILAGTPEGCSAFLGGISRNYNSNLLLSKGDTIVAEADEFDRSFLQLYPKTAVITAMDADHLDIYETLEAVIEAFVAFGSQTQENLIVKKGLEHHFNTNDIHCRLYTYSAETQADFYANDIHEHSEGVLSFTLHLKDEVIEDCILGVPGRVNIENAVAAAAIAYTEGVPLQTIKEAFLTFKGVARRFDIRYSDNNIIYIDDYAHHPNELSATLKAIKEIYPSRKITAFFQPHLFTRTRDFYKEFAASLSLADRVLLLPIYPAREEPIEGITSEIILDRISIKEKSILPKERVLEEVDKIDSGIVVTFGAGDIDRLVEPIETMLKTRC
;
A
#
# COMPACT_ATOMS: atom_id res chain seq x y z
N MET A 1 5.57 17.12 25.35
CA MET A 1 4.83 15.89 24.95
C MET A 1 3.36 16.25 24.94
N TYR A 2 2.63 15.91 23.87
CA TYR A 2 1.19 16.23 23.76
C TYR A 2 0.39 15.34 24.70
N LYS A 3 -0.68 15.87 25.29
CA LYS A 3 -1.65 15.09 26.07
C LYS A 3 -2.73 14.52 25.15
N SER A 4 -3.11 15.31 24.14
CA SER A 4 -4.15 14.95 23.18
C SER A 4 -3.67 15.07 21.74
N VAL A 5 -4.15 14.19 20.88
CA VAL A 5 -3.92 14.24 19.43
C VAL A 5 -5.26 14.10 18.74
N TYR A 6 -5.59 15.07 17.90
CA TYR A 6 -6.82 15.07 17.13
C TYR A 6 -6.53 14.93 15.65
N LEU A 7 -7.17 13.94 14.98
CA LEU A 7 -6.88 13.64 13.58
C LEU A 7 -8.09 13.90 12.69
N ILE A 8 -7.89 14.70 11.64
CA ILE A 8 -8.92 14.99 10.63
C ILE A 8 -8.62 14.14 9.39
N GLY A 9 -9.51 13.17 9.10
CA GLY A 9 -9.31 12.08 8.15
C GLY A 9 -8.62 10.86 8.78
N ILE A 10 -8.99 10.53 10.02
CA ILE A 10 -8.36 9.51 10.86
C ILE A 10 -8.42 8.09 10.26
N GLY A 11 -9.45 7.78 9.44
CA GLY A 11 -9.64 6.48 8.79
C GLY A 11 -8.69 6.22 7.61
N GLY A 12 -7.90 7.21 7.16
CA GLY A 12 -6.88 7.00 6.15
C GLY A 12 -5.78 6.05 6.65
N ILE A 13 -5.24 5.18 5.76
CA ILE A 13 -4.24 4.17 6.15
C ILE A 13 -3.03 4.76 6.88
N GLY A 14 -2.42 5.84 6.37
CA GLY A 14 -1.29 6.49 7.03
C GLY A 14 -1.70 7.31 8.27
N MET A 15 -2.94 7.82 8.32
CA MET A 15 -3.46 8.56 9.47
C MET A 15 -3.73 7.63 10.65
N SER A 16 -4.32 6.47 10.40
CA SER A 16 -4.62 5.47 11.43
C SER A 16 -3.35 4.89 12.06
N ALA A 17 -2.27 4.72 11.29
CA ALA A 17 -0.97 4.33 11.84
C ALA A 17 -0.43 5.38 12.82
N ILE A 18 -0.52 6.67 12.48
CA ILE A 18 -0.12 7.77 13.36
C ILE A 18 -1.03 7.85 14.60
N ALA A 19 -2.34 7.64 14.44
CA ALA A 19 -3.29 7.60 15.55
C ALA A 19 -2.91 6.51 16.57
N ARG A 20 -2.67 5.28 16.09
CA ARG A 20 -2.20 4.16 16.92
C ARG A 20 -0.87 4.46 17.61
N TYR A 21 0.07 5.07 16.90
CA TYR A 21 1.37 5.44 17.45
C TYR A 21 1.21 6.38 18.66
N TYR A 22 0.46 7.48 18.52
CA TYR A 22 0.26 8.42 19.63
C TYR A 22 -0.59 7.84 20.77
N HIS A 23 -1.58 6.99 20.43
CA HIS A 23 -2.35 6.27 21.44
C HIS A 23 -1.44 5.35 22.28
N HIS A 24 -0.53 4.63 21.64
CA HIS A 24 0.46 3.80 22.33
C HIS A 24 1.46 4.63 23.17
N GLN A 25 1.76 5.87 22.77
CA GLN A 25 2.56 6.80 23.57
C GLN A 25 1.79 7.38 24.78
N GLY A 26 0.55 6.96 25.00
CA GLY A 26 -0.28 7.40 26.12
C GLY A 26 -1.02 8.71 25.88
N CYS A 27 -1.07 9.23 24.66
CA CYS A 27 -1.90 10.39 24.31
C CYS A 27 -3.38 9.98 24.23
N GLN A 28 -4.26 10.88 24.62
CA GLN A 28 -5.69 10.76 24.28
C GLN A 28 -5.86 11.06 22.79
N VAL A 29 -6.29 10.07 22.02
CA VAL A 29 -6.43 10.18 20.55
C VAL A 29 -7.90 10.14 20.19
N SER A 30 -8.32 11.10 19.35
CA SER A 30 -9.66 11.13 18.78
C SER A 30 -9.60 11.74 17.36
N GLY A 31 -10.67 11.64 16.60
CA GLY A 31 -10.68 12.26 15.29
C GLY A 31 -11.96 12.10 14.51
N TYR A 32 -11.95 12.76 13.38
CA TYR A 32 -13.02 12.75 12.40
C TYR A 32 -12.63 11.94 11.15
N ASP A 33 -13.59 11.20 10.63
CA ASP A 33 -13.55 10.74 9.23
C ASP A 33 -14.91 10.94 8.58
N ARG A 34 -14.94 11.06 7.26
CA ARG A 34 -16.20 11.25 6.52
C ARG A 34 -17.01 9.96 6.46
N THR A 35 -16.33 8.81 6.38
CA THR A 35 -16.96 7.54 6.06
C THR A 35 -16.52 6.43 7.01
N PRO A 36 -17.46 5.69 7.61
CA PRO A 36 -17.13 4.48 8.36
C PRO A 36 -16.41 3.44 7.48
N SER A 37 -15.40 2.78 8.02
CA SER A 37 -14.60 1.76 7.33
C SER A 37 -14.07 0.71 8.31
N ASN A 38 -13.56 -0.41 7.81
CA ASN A 38 -12.90 -1.42 8.64
C ASN A 38 -11.76 -0.83 9.50
N ILE A 39 -11.07 0.20 8.98
CA ILE A 39 -10.02 0.90 9.73
C ILE A 39 -10.62 1.69 10.90
N THR A 40 -11.68 2.46 10.68
CA THR A 40 -12.32 3.24 11.75
C THR A 40 -12.97 2.34 12.80
N ASP A 41 -13.52 1.19 12.40
CA ASP A 41 -14.09 0.20 13.30
C ASP A 41 -12.99 -0.44 14.18
N ALA A 42 -11.83 -0.75 13.58
CA ALA A 42 -10.67 -1.22 14.31
C ALA A 42 -10.14 -0.18 15.32
N LEU A 43 -10.02 1.09 14.91
CA LEU A 43 -9.61 2.18 15.81
C LEU A 43 -10.56 2.32 17.02
N ALA A 44 -11.87 2.25 16.77
CA ALA A 44 -12.86 2.31 17.85
C ALA A 44 -12.71 1.12 18.83
N THR A 45 -12.45 -0.09 18.32
CA THR A 45 -12.18 -1.28 19.13
C THR A 45 -10.90 -1.14 19.95
N GLU A 46 -9.91 -0.41 19.45
CA GLU A 46 -8.64 -0.09 20.12
C GLU A 46 -8.77 1.04 21.15
N GLY A 47 -9.96 1.64 21.32
CA GLY A 47 -10.23 2.71 22.28
C GLY A 47 -9.91 4.12 21.77
N ILE A 48 -9.85 4.30 20.45
CA ILE A 48 -9.67 5.61 19.79
C ILE A 48 -11.04 6.11 19.35
N ASP A 49 -11.45 7.28 19.82
CA ASP A 49 -12.76 7.86 19.51
C ASP A 49 -12.82 8.41 18.09
N VAL A 50 -13.73 7.88 17.28
CA VAL A 50 -13.94 8.32 15.88
C VAL A 50 -15.38 8.79 15.69
N HIS A 51 -15.56 9.96 15.07
CA HIS A 51 -16.88 10.45 14.68
C HIS A 51 -16.96 10.76 13.18
N PHE A 52 -18.18 10.81 12.63
CA PHE A 52 -18.44 10.88 11.18
C PHE A 52 -19.25 12.12 10.78
N THR A 53 -19.50 13.02 11.71
CA THR A 53 -20.15 14.31 11.46
C THR A 53 -19.27 15.43 11.98
N GLU A 54 -19.14 16.54 11.23
CA GLU A 54 -18.31 17.67 11.62
C GLU A 54 -18.79 18.28 12.94
N ARG A 55 -17.96 18.18 13.98
CA ARG A 55 -18.27 18.55 15.38
C ARG A 55 -17.08 19.22 16.05
N THR A 56 -17.03 20.55 16.01
CA THR A 56 -15.94 21.33 16.64
C THR A 56 -15.92 21.23 18.18
N ASP A 57 -17.03 20.87 18.79
CA ASP A 57 -17.16 20.64 20.23
C ASP A 57 -16.50 19.32 20.72
N LEU A 58 -16.16 18.41 19.80
CA LEU A 58 -15.41 17.17 20.10
C LEU A 58 -13.89 17.36 20.04
N ILE A 59 -13.41 18.49 19.54
CA ILE A 59 -11.98 18.81 19.51
C ILE A 59 -11.53 19.13 20.94
N PRO A 60 -10.41 18.54 21.43
CA PRO A 60 -9.92 18.81 22.79
C PRO A 60 -9.71 20.31 23.03
N SER A 61 -10.23 20.84 24.15
CA SER A 61 -10.22 22.29 24.44
C SER A 61 -8.85 22.83 24.87
N ASP A 62 -7.97 22.01 25.41
CA ASP A 62 -6.60 22.40 25.82
C ASP A 62 -5.69 22.50 24.59
N LYS A 63 -5.66 23.64 23.95
CA LYS A 63 -4.94 23.93 22.70
C LYS A 63 -3.42 23.76 22.84
N GLU A 64 -2.86 24.11 23.97
CA GLU A 64 -1.41 24.09 24.23
C GLU A 64 -0.85 22.67 24.28
N SER A 65 -1.64 21.70 24.72
CA SER A 65 -1.24 20.30 24.82
C SER A 65 -1.85 19.41 23.74
N THR A 66 -2.59 20.01 22.78
CA THR A 66 -3.23 19.28 21.67
C THR A 66 -2.48 19.46 20.36
N LEU A 67 -2.11 18.36 19.73
CA LEU A 67 -1.63 18.32 18.35
C LEU A 67 -2.79 17.95 17.42
N VAL A 68 -3.02 18.76 16.39
CA VAL A 68 -3.97 18.45 15.33
C VAL A 68 -3.23 18.00 14.08
N ILE A 69 -3.63 16.84 13.53
CA ILE A 69 -3.04 16.27 12.32
C ILE A 69 -4.11 16.12 11.26
N TYR A 70 -3.85 16.56 10.03
CA TYR A 70 -4.79 16.42 8.93
C TYR A 70 -4.15 15.85 7.67
N THR A 71 -4.96 15.23 6.82
CA THR A 71 -4.54 14.73 5.50
C THR A 71 -4.86 15.74 4.41
N PRO A 72 -4.06 15.86 3.34
CA PRO A 72 -4.36 16.71 2.18
C PRO A 72 -5.71 16.44 1.51
N ALA A 73 -6.28 15.26 1.69
CA ALA A 73 -7.60 14.90 1.16
C ALA A 73 -8.77 15.67 1.80
N VAL A 74 -8.54 16.33 2.94
CA VAL A 74 -9.56 17.13 3.63
C VAL A 74 -9.70 18.50 2.97
N PRO A 75 -10.92 18.90 2.55
CA PRO A 75 -11.15 20.23 1.97
C PRO A 75 -10.81 21.36 2.94
N ALA A 76 -10.17 22.43 2.45
CA ALA A 76 -9.78 23.57 3.28
C ALA A 76 -10.97 24.29 3.94
N GLN A 77 -12.17 24.19 3.37
CA GLN A 77 -13.41 24.77 3.89
C GLN A 77 -14.10 23.94 4.97
N MET A 78 -13.58 22.73 5.29
CA MET A 78 -14.13 21.89 6.35
C MET A 78 -14.16 22.63 7.69
N LYS A 79 -15.29 22.57 8.41
CA LYS A 79 -15.52 23.36 9.64
C LYS A 79 -14.49 23.08 10.73
N GLU A 80 -14.15 21.81 10.95
CA GLU A 80 -13.19 21.43 11.99
C GLU A 80 -11.78 21.91 11.65
N LEU A 81 -11.34 21.75 10.38
CA LEU A 81 -10.03 22.22 9.95
C LEU A 81 -9.91 23.74 10.07
N ARG A 82 -10.94 24.48 9.63
CA ARG A 82 -10.99 25.92 9.79
C ARG A 82 -10.96 26.32 11.26
N TYR A 83 -11.78 25.67 12.08
CA TYR A 83 -11.83 25.95 13.51
C TYR A 83 -10.45 25.83 14.18
N VAL A 84 -9.71 24.74 13.95
CA VAL A 84 -8.40 24.56 14.58
C VAL A 84 -7.36 25.57 14.08
N LEU A 85 -7.40 25.93 12.79
CA LEU A 85 -6.51 26.93 12.20
C LEU A 85 -6.80 28.34 12.75
N GLU A 86 -8.09 28.72 12.83
CA GLU A 86 -8.52 30.05 13.31
C GLU A 86 -8.35 30.20 14.83
N ASN A 87 -8.33 29.10 15.58
CA ASN A 87 -8.25 29.13 17.05
C ASN A 87 -6.85 28.87 17.62
N GLY A 88 -5.81 28.77 16.76
CA GLY A 88 -4.43 28.72 17.20
C GLY A 88 -3.96 27.35 17.73
N TYR A 89 -4.61 26.24 17.31
CA TYR A 89 -4.08 24.91 17.59
C TYR A 89 -2.80 24.66 16.81
N ARG A 90 -1.87 23.89 17.39
CA ARG A 90 -0.75 23.36 16.60
C ARG A 90 -1.29 22.35 15.59
N THR A 91 -1.36 22.75 14.33
CA THR A 91 -1.95 21.98 13.24
C THR A 91 -0.88 21.65 12.20
N VAL A 92 -0.70 20.36 11.88
CA VAL A 92 0.31 19.87 10.93
C VAL A 92 -0.30 18.89 9.93
N LYS A 93 0.30 18.81 8.72
CA LYS A 93 -0.02 17.77 7.76
C LYS A 93 0.49 16.40 8.25
N ARG A 94 -0.16 15.30 7.81
CA ARG A 94 0.25 13.90 8.07
C ARG A 94 1.76 13.67 7.83
N SER A 95 2.26 14.15 6.69
CA SER A 95 3.67 13.99 6.31
C SER A 95 4.62 14.66 7.31
N ARG A 96 4.26 15.84 7.78
CA ARG A 96 5.04 16.57 8.79
C ARG A 96 5.03 15.84 10.14
N ALA A 97 3.87 15.28 10.54
CA ALA A 97 3.77 14.50 11.77
C ALA A 97 4.67 13.25 11.70
N LEU A 98 4.67 12.51 10.57
CA LEU A 98 5.55 11.37 10.36
C LEU A 98 7.03 11.80 10.37
N GLY A 99 7.38 12.92 9.72
CA GLY A 99 8.73 13.48 9.76
C GLY A 99 9.18 13.82 11.19
N GLU A 100 8.30 14.36 12.04
CA GLU A 100 8.60 14.63 13.45
C GLU A 100 8.77 13.35 14.28
N ILE A 101 7.98 12.30 14.00
CA ILE A 101 8.11 10.98 14.65
C ILE A 101 9.45 10.33 14.30
N THR A 102 9.87 10.44 13.05
CA THR A 102 11.11 9.80 12.55
C THR A 102 12.37 10.61 12.84
N ASN A 103 12.23 11.88 13.23
CA ASN A 103 13.37 12.76 13.50
C ASN A 103 14.22 12.25 14.65
N GLY A 104 15.54 12.13 14.42
CA GLY A 104 16.51 11.60 15.39
C GLY A 104 16.45 10.07 15.57
N LYS A 105 15.65 9.36 14.77
CA LYS A 105 15.57 7.89 14.74
C LYS A 105 16.35 7.31 13.57
N ARG A 106 16.71 6.02 13.66
CA ARG A 106 17.26 5.27 12.54
C ARG A 106 16.15 4.92 11.57
N THR A 107 15.90 5.83 10.63
CA THR A 107 14.80 5.69 9.68
C THR A 107 15.26 4.96 8.43
N LEU A 108 14.53 3.90 8.06
CA LEU A 108 14.66 3.13 6.83
C LEU A 108 13.45 3.40 5.97
N ALA A 109 13.63 3.95 4.78
CA ALA A 109 12.54 4.43 3.97
C ALA A 109 12.42 3.69 2.63
N VAL A 110 11.19 3.41 2.22
CA VAL A 110 10.88 2.80 0.93
C VAL A 110 10.06 3.78 0.11
N ALA A 111 10.65 4.30 -0.96
CA ALA A 111 10.03 5.19 -1.92
C ALA A 111 9.87 4.54 -3.30
N GLY A 112 9.10 5.17 -4.18
CA GLY A 112 8.91 4.75 -5.56
C GLY A 112 7.45 4.75 -5.98
N THR A 113 7.18 4.84 -7.26
CA THR A 113 5.80 4.86 -7.79
C THR A 113 5.09 3.52 -7.60
N HIS A 114 5.83 2.40 -7.58
CA HIS A 114 5.30 1.04 -7.42
C HIS A 114 6.08 0.24 -6.37
N GLY A 115 5.46 -0.79 -5.79
CA GLY A 115 6.11 -1.73 -4.87
C GLY A 115 6.34 -1.23 -3.44
N LYS A 116 6.11 0.05 -3.13
CA LYS A 116 6.33 0.65 -1.79
C LYS A 116 5.78 -0.19 -0.65
N THR A 117 4.48 -0.41 -0.63
CA THR A 117 3.78 -1.03 0.51
C THR A 117 4.25 -2.46 0.77
N THR A 118 4.42 -3.25 -0.29
CA THR A 118 4.89 -4.64 -0.16
C THR A 118 6.34 -4.68 0.34
N THR A 119 7.22 -3.87 -0.23
CA THR A 119 8.63 -3.78 0.16
C THR A 119 8.78 -3.27 1.60
N THR A 120 8.04 -2.22 1.99
CA THR A 120 8.04 -1.68 3.37
C THR A 120 7.57 -2.73 4.37
N THR A 121 6.49 -3.46 4.03
CA THR A 121 5.93 -4.48 4.92
C THR A 121 6.86 -5.67 5.06
N LEU A 122 7.50 -6.11 3.97
CA LEU A 122 8.48 -7.20 4.00
C LEU A 122 9.74 -6.79 4.77
N LEU A 123 10.26 -5.58 4.57
CA LEU A 123 11.37 -5.06 5.36
C LEU A 123 11.04 -5.03 6.86
N ALA A 124 9.85 -4.54 7.21
CA ALA A 124 9.38 -4.54 8.60
C ALA A 124 9.27 -5.97 9.15
N HIS A 125 8.84 -6.94 8.33
CA HIS A 125 8.76 -8.34 8.72
C HIS A 125 10.15 -8.96 8.94
N ILE A 126 11.12 -8.68 8.09
CA ILE A 126 12.51 -9.11 8.26
C ILE A 126 13.09 -8.56 9.58
N LEU A 127 12.92 -7.25 9.82
CA LEU A 127 13.46 -6.60 11.01
C LEU A 127 12.73 -7.03 12.30
N ALA A 128 11.45 -7.34 12.24
CA ALA A 128 10.71 -7.91 13.39
C ALA A 128 11.25 -9.27 13.82
N GLY A 129 11.98 -9.99 12.97
CA GLY A 129 12.70 -11.23 13.30
C GLY A 129 14.04 -10.99 14.00
N THR A 130 14.49 -9.75 14.15
CA THR A 130 15.72 -9.42 14.90
C THR A 130 15.44 -9.15 16.37
N PRO A 131 16.42 -9.28 17.28
CA PRO A 131 16.24 -9.01 18.71
C PRO A 131 15.77 -7.59 19.02
N GLU A 132 16.22 -6.59 18.27
CA GLU A 132 15.87 -5.19 18.45
C GLU A 132 14.50 -4.86 17.88
N GLY A 133 14.09 -5.57 16.83
CA GLY A 133 12.87 -5.29 16.08
C GLY A 133 12.88 -3.92 15.42
N CYS A 134 11.71 -3.48 14.95
CA CYS A 134 11.52 -2.13 14.43
C CYS A 134 10.10 -1.62 14.72
N SER A 135 9.94 -0.31 14.82
CA SER A 135 8.64 0.31 14.60
C SER A 135 8.43 0.51 13.10
N ALA A 136 7.21 0.32 12.59
CA ALA A 136 6.96 0.43 11.15
C ALA A 136 5.62 1.10 10.85
N PHE A 137 5.66 2.11 9.98
CA PHE A 137 4.49 2.81 9.44
C PHE A 137 4.23 2.29 8.02
N LEU A 138 3.20 1.45 7.87
CA LEU A 138 2.92 0.72 6.64
C LEU A 138 1.79 1.37 5.85
N GLY A 139 1.90 1.40 4.53
CA GLY A 139 0.87 1.89 3.62
C GLY A 139 -0.29 0.90 3.39
N GLY A 140 -0.33 -0.21 4.11
CA GLY A 140 -1.38 -1.24 4.07
C GLY A 140 -1.41 -2.07 5.34
N ILE A 141 -2.41 -2.92 5.48
CA ILE A 141 -2.52 -3.84 6.62
C ILE A 141 -1.66 -5.07 6.34
N SER A 142 -0.63 -5.29 7.14
CA SER A 142 0.19 -6.51 7.06
C SER A 142 -0.63 -7.75 7.41
N ARG A 143 -0.53 -8.81 6.61
CA ARG A 143 -1.18 -10.09 6.87
C ARG A 143 -0.52 -10.89 8.00
N ASN A 144 0.76 -10.63 8.28
CA ASN A 144 1.48 -11.24 9.39
C ASN A 144 1.04 -10.67 10.74
N TYR A 145 0.69 -9.37 10.80
CA TYR A 145 0.47 -8.64 12.06
C TYR A 145 -0.95 -8.10 12.21
N ASN A 146 -1.77 -8.21 11.17
CA ASN A 146 -3.11 -7.62 11.10
C ASN A 146 -3.16 -6.14 11.50
N SER A 147 -2.12 -5.39 11.12
CA SER A 147 -1.94 -3.98 11.46
C SER A 147 -1.16 -3.23 10.38
N ASN A 148 -1.33 -1.91 10.33
CA ASN A 148 -0.49 -0.99 9.56
C ASN A 148 0.56 -0.26 10.41
N LEU A 149 0.66 -0.64 11.68
CA LEU A 149 1.67 -0.14 12.60
C LEU A 149 2.31 -1.32 13.34
N LEU A 150 3.63 -1.40 13.32
CA LEU A 150 4.41 -2.20 14.25
C LEU A 150 5.08 -1.27 15.25
N LEU A 151 5.27 -1.73 16.48
CA LEU A 151 5.95 -0.98 17.53
C LEU A 151 7.04 -1.81 18.16
N SER A 152 8.20 -1.20 18.37
CA SER A 152 9.35 -1.76 19.05
C SER A 152 9.89 -0.75 20.06
N LYS A 153 10.66 -1.22 21.02
CA LYS A 153 11.40 -0.37 21.96
C LYS A 153 12.69 0.19 21.35
N GLY A 154 13.12 -0.34 20.20
CA GLY A 154 14.31 0.10 19.48
C GLY A 154 14.11 1.45 18.77
N ASP A 155 15.21 2.02 18.29
CA ASP A 155 15.20 3.31 17.60
C ASP A 155 15.01 3.20 16.07
N THR A 156 14.92 1.98 15.54
CA THR A 156 14.71 1.75 14.11
C THR A 156 13.25 1.95 13.73
N ILE A 157 13.02 2.81 12.73
CA ILE A 157 11.71 3.05 12.14
C ILE A 157 11.74 2.71 10.66
N VAL A 158 10.85 1.83 10.22
CA VAL A 158 10.57 1.58 8.81
C VAL A 158 9.39 2.45 8.38
N ALA A 159 9.53 3.20 7.30
CA ALA A 159 8.48 4.09 6.83
C ALA A 159 8.28 3.97 5.31
N GLU A 160 7.02 3.86 4.89
CA GLU A 160 6.67 4.08 3.49
C GLU A 160 6.79 5.57 3.16
N ALA A 161 7.62 5.88 2.18
CA ALA A 161 7.93 7.24 1.73
C ALA A 161 7.06 7.57 0.50
N ASP A 162 5.89 8.17 0.77
CA ASP A 162 4.86 8.48 -0.21
C ASP A 162 5.21 9.76 -0.98
N GLU A 163 5.32 9.67 -2.31
CA GLU A 163 5.62 10.81 -3.19
C GLU A 163 4.43 11.75 -3.37
N PHE A 164 3.20 11.30 -3.07
CA PHE A 164 2.01 12.14 -3.18
C PHE A 164 2.16 13.42 -2.33
N ASP A 165 1.81 14.58 -2.90
CA ASP A 165 1.99 15.91 -2.29
C ASP A 165 3.44 16.16 -1.80
N ARG A 166 4.45 15.51 -2.43
CA ARG A 166 5.87 15.57 -2.04
C ARG A 166 6.11 15.22 -0.56
N SER A 167 5.22 14.39 0.00
CA SER A 167 5.20 14.03 1.43
C SER A 167 6.51 13.41 1.91
N PHE A 168 7.15 12.58 1.07
CA PHE A 168 8.42 11.91 1.39
C PHE A 168 9.59 12.88 1.65
N LEU A 169 9.52 14.12 1.17
CA LEU A 169 10.55 15.13 1.44
C LEU A 169 10.55 15.63 2.91
N GLN A 170 9.62 15.17 3.74
CA GLN A 170 9.67 15.39 5.18
C GLN A 170 10.51 14.34 5.93
N LEU A 171 11.03 13.31 5.22
CA LEU A 171 11.84 12.24 5.80
C LEU A 171 13.33 12.43 5.52
N TYR A 172 14.15 12.09 6.50
CA TYR A 172 15.63 12.12 6.40
C TYR A 172 16.18 10.73 6.74
N PRO A 173 16.02 9.74 5.84
CA PRO A 173 16.35 8.37 6.15
C PRO A 173 17.86 8.13 6.27
N LYS A 174 18.24 7.15 7.11
CA LYS A 174 19.60 6.60 7.16
C LYS A 174 19.88 5.78 5.91
N THR A 175 18.96 4.87 5.60
CA THR A 175 18.99 4.04 4.40
C THR A 175 17.64 4.18 3.68
N ALA A 176 17.65 4.32 2.37
CA ALA A 176 16.46 4.38 1.55
C ALA A 176 16.56 3.46 0.33
N VAL A 177 15.41 2.96 -0.12
CA VAL A 177 15.29 2.33 -1.45
C VAL A 177 14.31 3.10 -2.31
N ILE A 178 14.60 3.23 -3.61
CA ILE A 178 13.72 3.78 -4.64
C ILE A 178 13.40 2.66 -5.63
N THR A 179 12.14 2.25 -5.67
CA THR A 179 11.70 1.07 -6.43
C THR A 179 11.33 1.39 -7.88
N ALA A 180 10.80 2.57 -8.14
CA ALA A 180 10.41 3.04 -9.46
C ALA A 180 10.26 4.57 -9.47
N MET A 181 10.39 5.19 -10.65
CA MET A 181 10.17 6.64 -10.85
C MET A 181 9.37 6.85 -12.15
N ASP A 182 8.20 6.20 -12.23
CA ASP A 182 7.31 6.33 -13.38
C ASP A 182 6.42 7.57 -13.28
N ALA A 183 5.80 7.96 -14.40
CA ALA A 183 4.85 9.05 -14.43
C ALA A 183 3.58 8.69 -13.65
N ASP A 184 3.51 9.14 -12.41
CA ASP A 184 2.34 9.04 -11.52
C ASP A 184 2.05 10.40 -10.89
N HIS A 185 0.82 10.59 -10.42
CA HIS A 185 0.39 11.84 -9.77
C HIS A 185 0.67 13.11 -10.61
N LEU A 186 0.45 13.03 -11.95
CA LEU A 186 0.70 14.13 -12.86
C LEU A 186 -0.20 15.36 -12.60
N ASP A 187 -1.28 15.19 -11.85
CA ASP A 187 -2.10 16.29 -11.32
C ASP A 187 -1.33 17.16 -10.30
N ILE A 188 -0.26 16.63 -9.70
CA ILE A 188 0.59 17.33 -8.72
C ILE A 188 1.94 17.71 -9.33
N TYR A 189 2.53 16.80 -10.12
CA TYR A 189 3.89 16.96 -10.65
C TYR A 189 3.93 17.60 -12.04
N GLU A 190 2.82 17.55 -12.79
CA GLU A 190 2.66 18.05 -14.16
C GLU A 190 3.48 17.28 -15.22
N THR A 191 4.74 16.92 -14.92
CA THR A 191 5.63 16.22 -15.85
C THR A 191 6.40 15.08 -15.17
N LEU A 192 6.90 14.13 -15.98
CA LEU A 192 7.78 13.05 -15.50
C LEU A 192 9.08 13.60 -14.93
N GLU A 193 9.63 14.65 -15.54
CA GLU A 193 10.87 15.29 -15.07
C GLU A 193 10.70 15.83 -13.64
N ALA A 194 9.56 16.44 -13.33
CA ALA A 194 9.28 16.93 -11.96
C ALA A 194 9.11 15.79 -10.96
N VAL A 195 8.60 14.62 -11.39
CA VAL A 195 8.60 13.39 -10.57
C VAL A 195 10.03 12.97 -10.26
N ILE A 196 10.88 12.83 -11.30
CA ILE A 196 12.28 12.44 -11.17
C ILE A 196 13.05 13.41 -10.26
N GLU A 197 12.90 14.72 -10.46
CA GLU A 197 13.52 15.75 -9.61
C GLU A 197 13.15 15.59 -8.13
N ALA A 198 11.89 15.27 -7.83
CA ALA A 198 11.45 15.04 -6.45
C ALA A 198 12.09 13.77 -5.85
N PHE A 199 12.22 12.68 -6.62
CA PHE A 199 12.92 11.47 -6.16
C PHE A 199 14.43 11.71 -5.98
N VAL A 200 15.07 12.50 -6.84
CA VAL A 200 16.47 12.91 -6.68
C VAL A 200 16.64 13.74 -5.40
N ALA A 201 15.73 14.70 -5.15
CA ALA A 201 15.73 15.47 -3.91
C ALA A 201 15.56 14.58 -2.67
N PHE A 202 14.68 13.58 -2.72
CA PHE A 202 14.55 12.59 -1.64
C PHE A 202 15.82 11.76 -1.46
N GLY A 203 16.43 11.29 -2.56
CA GLY A 203 17.70 10.56 -2.53
C GLY A 203 18.83 11.38 -1.87
N SER A 204 18.90 12.69 -2.15
CA SER A 204 19.89 13.61 -1.54
C SER A 204 19.73 13.76 -0.03
N GLN A 205 18.54 13.51 0.53
CA GLN A 205 18.28 13.54 1.97
C GLN A 205 18.71 12.25 2.69
N THR A 206 19.04 11.19 1.93
CA THR A 206 19.50 9.91 2.48
C THR A 206 20.92 10.03 3.02
N GLN A 207 21.17 9.52 4.23
CA GLN A 207 22.39 9.82 4.97
C GLN A 207 23.51 8.78 4.82
N GLU A 208 23.17 7.47 4.71
CA GLU A 208 24.16 6.38 4.71
C GLU A 208 24.14 5.57 3.41
N ASN A 209 22.97 5.01 3.00
CA ASN A 209 22.87 4.16 1.83
C ASN A 209 21.59 4.48 1.04
N LEU A 210 21.75 4.80 -0.23
CA LEU A 210 20.67 4.90 -1.21
C LEU A 210 20.72 3.68 -2.13
N ILE A 211 19.65 2.93 -2.19
CA ILE A 211 19.51 1.74 -3.03
C ILE A 211 18.47 2.06 -4.09
N VAL A 212 18.80 1.86 -5.36
CA VAL A 212 17.87 2.17 -6.46
C VAL A 212 17.70 0.97 -7.37
N LYS A 213 16.52 0.81 -7.95
CA LYS A 213 16.31 -0.19 -8.98
C LYS A 213 17.30 0.02 -10.12
N LYS A 214 17.89 -1.07 -10.63
CA LYS A 214 18.83 -1.04 -11.75
C LYS A 214 18.25 -0.34 -12.96
N GLY A 215 18.99 0.62 -13.50
CA GLY A 215 18.54 1.52 -14.56
C GLY A 215 18.12 2.92 -14.05
N LEU A 216 17.89 3.11 -12.75
CA LEU A 216 17.56 4.42 -12.18
C LEU A 216 18.81 5.17 -11.68
N GLU A 217 19.94 4.47 -11.51
CA GLU A 217 21.18 5.04 -10.95
C GLU A 217 21.71 6.24 -11.72
N HIS A 218 21.44 6.33 -13.03
CA HIS A 218 21.91 7.44 -13.87
C HIS A 218 21.24 8.79 -13.54
N HIS A 219 20.11 8.80 -12.82
CA HIS A 219 19.49 10.02 -12.34
C HIS A 219 20.20 10.60 -11.10
N PHE A 220 21.01 9.81 -10.41
CA PHE A 220 21.67 10.20 -9.17
C PHE A 220 23.15 10.54 -9.42
N ASN A 221 23.45 11.82 -9.45
CA ASN A 221 24.79 12.30 -9.63
C ASN A 221 25.54 12.25 -8.27
N THR A 222 26.81 11.81 -8.27
CA THR A 222 27.66 11.75 -7.09
C THR A 222 27.87 13.12 -6.42
N ASN A 223 27.60 14.22 -7.12
CA ASN A 223 27.64 15.56 -6.53
C ASN A 223 26.37 15.92 -5.75
N ASP A 224 25.26 15.21 -6.01
CA ASP A 224 23.94 15.50 -5.43
C ASP A 224 23.61 14.58 -4.24
N ILE A 225 24.31 13.45 -4.12
CA ILE A 225 24.15 12.50 -3.03
C ILE A 225 25.43 12.37 -2.21
N HIS A 226 25.31 12.34 -0.89
CA HIS A 226 26.43 12.23 0.05
C HIS A 226 26.50 10.85 0.74
N CYS A 227 25.68 9.91 0.30
CA CYS A 227 25.62 8.53 0.78
C CYS A 227 26.16 7.55 -0.26
N ARG A 228 26.27 6.27 0.11
CA ARG A 228 26.64 5.21 -0.82
C ARG A 228 25.47 4.88 -1.70
N LEU A 229 25.70 4.85 -3.02
CA LEU A 229 24.70 4.44 -4.01
C LEU A 229 24.89 2.97 -4.36
N TYR A 230 23.80 2.20 -4.30
CA TYR A 230 23.74 0.80 -4.70
C TYR A 230 22.59 0.57 -5.66
N THR A 231 22.70 -0.50 -6.43
CA THR A 231 21.64 -0.95 -7.37
C THR A 231 21.05 -2.29 -6.93
N TYR A 232 19.79 -2.51 -7.24
CA TYR A 232 19.15 -3.82 -7.06
C TYR A 232 18.32 -4.23 -8.28
N SER A 233 18.13 -5.55 -8.48
CA SER A 233 17.30 -6.10 -9.58
C SER A 233 16.89 -7.54 -9.30
N ALA A 234 15.71 -7.95 -9.78
CA ALA A 234 15.33 -9.37 -9.87
C ALA A 234 15.60 -9.98 -11.27
N GLU A 235 16.10 -9.20 -12.23
CA GLU A 235 16.23 -9.63 -13.64
C GLU A 235 17.67 -9.65 -14.14
N THR A 236 18.49 -8.75 -13.62
CA THR A 236 19.85 -8.53 -14.10
C THR A 236 20.84 -8.39 -12.94
N GLN A 237 22.11 -8.66 -13.20
CA GLN A 237 23.18 -8.48 -12.21
C GLN A 237 23.25 -7.01 -11.74
N ALA A 238 23.27 -6.83 -10.42
CA ALA A 238 23.37 -5.56 -9.72
C ALA A 238 24.19 -5.75 -8.42
N ASP A 239 24.25 -4.75 -7.54
CA ASP A 239 24.88 -4.93 -6.21
C ASP A 239 24.09 -5.92 -5.35
N PHE A 240 22.74 -5.89 -5.50
CA PHE A 240 21.81 -6.83 -4.88
C PHE A 240 20.89 -7.39 -5.97
N TYR A 241 20.85 -8.70 -6.15
CA TYR A 241 20.02 -9.28 -7.23
C TYR A 241 19.58 -10.70 -6.94
N ALA A 242 18.54 -11.12 -7.66
CA ALA A 242 18.07 -12.50 -7.67
C ALA A 242 18.41 -13.16 -9.00
N ASN A 243 18.70 -14.46 -8.97
CA ASN A 243 18.77 -15.32 -10.15
C ASN A 243 18.17 -16.71 -9.82
N ASP A 244 18.24 -17.63 -10.79
CA ASP A 244 17.72 -19.00 -10.63
C ASP A 244 16.29 -19.03 -10.09
N ILE A 245 15.44 -18.19 -10.69
CA ILE A 245 14.04 -18.06 -10.27
C ILE A 245 13.24 -19.23 -10.89
N HIS A 246 12.72 -20.09 -10.02
CA HIS A 246 11.95 -21.28 -10.39
C HIS A 246 10.61 -21.34 -9.68
N GLU A 247 9.63 -21.99 -10.29
CA GLU A 247 8.38 -22.29 -9.61
C GLU A 247 8.61 -23.40 -8.57
N HIS A 248 8.27 -23.14 -7.33
CA HIS A 248 8.36 -24.08 -6.22
C HIS A 248 7.03 -24.83 -6.05
N SER A 249 5.91 -24.11 -6.01
CA SER A 249 4.55 -24.67 -5.98
C SER A 249 3.52 -23.56 -6.28
N GLU A 250 2.50 -23.83 -7.10
CA GLU A 250 1.33 -22.97 -7.35
C GLU A 250 1.59 -21.47 -7.31
N GLY A 251 2.56 -20.97 -8.12
CA GLY A 251 2.94 -19.56 -8.18
C GLY A 251 3.87 -19.08 -7.08
N VAL A 252 4.19 -19.90 -6.09
CA VAL A 252 5.26 -19.64 -5.12
C VAL A 252 6.59 -19.88 -5.80
N LEU A 253 7.51 -18.92 -5.72
CA LEU A 253 8.78 -18.96 -6.42
C LEU A 253 9.93 -19.18 -5.44
N SER A 254 10.91 -19.97 -5.87
CA SER A 254 12.23 -20.08 -5.25
C SER A 254 13.26 -19.36 -6.10
N PHE A 255 14.31 -18.84 -5.46
CA PHE A 255 15.36 -18.07 -6.11
C PHE A 255 16.65 -18.07 -5.28
N THR A 256 17.76 -17.75 -5.92
CA THR A 256 19.04 -17.44 -5.27
C THR A 256 19.17 -15.93 -5.13
N LEU A 257 19.42 -15.45 -3.92
CA LEU A 257 19.60 -14.03 -3.60
C LEU A 257 21.09 -13.71 -3.42
N HIS A 258 21.58 -12.74 -4.18
CA HIS A 258 22.92 -12.18 -4.08
C HIS A 258 22.89 -10.84 -3.35
N LEU A 259 23.66 -10.74 -2.28
CA LEU A 259 23.78 -9.55 -1.43
C LEU A 259 25.27 -9.12 -1.40
N LYS A 260 25.73 -8.45 -2.46
CA LYS A 260 27.13 -8.12 -2.70
C LYS A 260 28.01 -9.39 -2.74
N ASP A 261 28.81 -9.62 -1.69
CA ASP A 261 29.74 -10.72 -1.59
C ASP A 261 29.11 -11.99 -0.96
N GLU A 262 27.86 -11.91 -0.50
CA GLU A 262 27.14 -12.98 0.17
C GLU A 262 26.03 -13.53 -0.72
N VAL A 263 25.73 -14.83 -0.57
CA VAL A 263 24.69 -15.53 -1.34
C VAL A 263 23.78 -16.30 -0.39
N ILE A 264 22.48 -16.25 -0.66
CA ILE A 264 21.48 -17.07 0.01
C ILE A 264 20.80 -17.93 -1.08
N GLU A 265 21.11 -19.20 -1.08
CA GLU A 265 20.49 -20.17 -1.99
C GLU A 265 19.11 -20.61 -1.49
N ASP A 266 18.26 -21.09 -2.39
CA ASP A 266 16.93 -21.64 -2.09
C ASP A 266 16.06 -20.72 -1.22
N CYS A 267 16.03 -19.43 -1.52
CA CYS A 267 15.06 -18.52 -0.95
C CYS A 267 13.65 -18.87 -1.49
N ILE A 268 12.69 -19.03 -0.61
CA ILE A 268 11.27 -19.22 -0.96
C ILE A 268 10.50 -18.00 -0.42
N LEU A 269 9.74 -17.33 -1.31
CA LEU A 269 8.92 -16.21 -0.90
C LEU A 269 7.47 -16.68 -0.66
N GLY A 270 6.93 -16.42 0.53
CA GLY A 270 5.59 -16.85 0.95
C GLY A 270 4.42 -16.19 0.20
N VAL A 271 4.70 -15.29 -0.74
CA VAL A 271 3.72 -14.63 -1.61
C VAL A 271 4.08 -14.86 -3.08
N PRO A 272 3.08 -15.06 -3.97
CA PRO A 272 3.32 -15.39 -5.35
C PRO A 272 3.77 -14.21 -6.22
N GLY A 273 4.30 -14.52 -7.39
CA GLY A 273 4.55 -13.57 -8.48
C GLY A 273 5.95 -12.97 -8.52
N ARG A 274 6.49 -12.83 -9.74
CA ARG A 274 7.86 -12.33 -9.98
C ARG A 274 8.11 -10.92 -9.45
N VAL A 275 7.10 -10.04 -9.50
CA VAL A 275 7.19 -8.69 -8.95
C VAL A 275 7.51 -8.68 -7.46
N ASN A 276 7.06 -9.70 -6.72
CA ASN A 276 7.35 -9.83 -5.30
C ASN A 276 8.79 -10.27 -5.02
N ILE A 277 9.47 -10.96 -5.97
CA ILE A 277 10.91 -11.20 -5.85
C ILE A 277 11.68 -9.88 -5.94
N GLU A 278 11.30 -8.98 -6.84
CA GLU A 278 11.92 -7.65 -6.92
C GLU A 278 11.74 -6.86 -5.62
N ASN A 279 10.53 -6.87 -5.06
CA ASN A 279 10.26 -6.28 -3.75
C ASN A 279 11.09 -6.95 -2.63
N ALA A 280 11.30 -8.27 -2.71
CA ALA A 280 12.08 -9.02 -1.75
C ALA A 280 13.58 -8.66 -1.83
N VAL A 281 14.14 -8.55 -3.04
CA VAL A 281 15.52 -8.08 -3.22
C VAL A 281 15.71 -6.67 -2.64
N ALA A 282 14.78 -5.75 -2.90
CA ALA A 282 14.81 -4.39 -2.37
C ALA A 282 14.77 -4.36 -0.83
N ALA A 283 13.87 -5.14 -0.21
CA ALA A 283 13.77 -5.24 1.25
C ALA A 283 15.02 -5.87 1.87
N ALA A 284 15.53 -6.96 1.26
CA ALA A 284 16.75 -7.64 1.71
C ALA A 284 17.99 -6.75 1.59
N ALA A 285 18.08 -5.93 0.54
CA ALA A 285 19.18 -5.00 0.34
C ALA A 285 19.28 -3.99 1.50
N ILE A 286 18.15 -3.40 1.94
CA ILE A 286 18.14 -2.56 3.15
C ILE A 286 18.52 -3.40 4.37
N ALA A 287 17.87 -4.53 4.60
CA ALA A 287 18.13 -5.37 5.77
C ALA A 287 19.62 -5.79 5.87
N TYR A 288 20.23 -6.14 4.74
CA TYR A 288 21.66 -6.47 4.66
C TYR A 288 22.56 -5.28 5.03
N THR A 289 22.27 -4.08 4.51
CA THR A 289 23.04 -2.87 4.85
C THR A 289 22.88 -2.48 6.33
N GLU A 290 21.80 -2.92 6.98
CA GLU A 290 21.57 -2.76 8.42
C GLU A 290 22.21 -3.90 9.27
N GLY A 291 22.89 -4.86 8.64
CA GLY A 291 23.59 -5.93 9.32
C GLY A 291 22.68 -7.08 9.79
N VAL A 292 21.49 -7.23 9.22
CA VAL A 292 20.57 -8.33 9.55
C VAL A 292 21.20 -9.66 9.11
N PRO A 293 21.22 -10.71 9.97
CA PRO A 293 21.75 -12.01 9.61
C PRO A 293 21.02 -12.61 8.40
N LEU A 294 21.77 -13.24 7.48
CA LEU A 294 21.24 -13.83 6.25
C LEU A 294 20.13 -14.85 6.51
N GLN A 295 20.29 -15.66 7.57
CA GLN A 295 19.29 -16.64 7.96
C GLN A 295 17.96 -15.99 8.36
N THR A 296 17.99 -14.85 9.06
CA THR A 296 16.79 -14.09 9.42
C THR A 296 16.06 -13.56 8.17
N ILE A 297 16.81 -13.10 7.15
CA ILE A 297 16.24 -12.66 5.88
C ILE A 297 15.55 -13.83 5.17
N LYS A 298 16.20 -15.00 5.09
CA LYS A 298 15.65 -16.21 4.46
C LYS A 298 14.37 -16.70 5.15
N GLU A 299 14.38 -16.77 6.48
CA GLU A 299 13.22 -17.19 7.28
C GLU A 299 12.04 -16.21 7.15
N ALA A 300 12.32 -14.91 7.10
CA ALA A 300 11.30 -13.89 6.91
C ALA A 300 10.63 -14.01 5.53
N PHE A 301 11.37 -14.32 4.48
CA PHE A 301 10.78 -14.56 3.15
C PHE A 301 9.77 -15.69 3.17
N LEU A 302 10.14 -16.83 3.77
CA LEU A 302 9.26 -18.00 3.85
C LEU A 302 7.98 -17.74 4.63
N THR A 303 8.07 -16.93 5.68
CA THR A 303 6.93 -16.66 6.59
C THR A 303 6.13 -15.42 6.22
N PHE A 304 6.53 -14.68 5.19
CA PHE A 304 5.83 -13.48 4.74
C PHE A 304 4.48 -13.81 4.10
N LYS A 305 3.41 -13.21 4.61
CA LYS A 305 2.03 -13.44 4.16
C LYS A 305 1.47 -12.31 3.29
N GLY A 306 2.30 -11.30 2.98
CA GLY A 306 1.89 -10.17 2.15
C GLY A 306 1.11 -9.10 2.89
N VAL A 307 0.43 -8.29 2.10
CA VAL A 307 -0.36 -7.13 2.51
C VAL A 307 -1.81 -7.35 2.11
N ALA A 308 -2.74 -7.06 3.00
CA ALA A 308 -4.15 -7.13 2.68
C ALA A 308 -4.47 -6.26 1.46
N ARG A 309 -5.29 -6.81 0.57
CA ARG A 309 -5.70 -6.14 -0.66
C ARG A 309 -4.57 -5.83 -1.67
N ARG A 310 -3.46 -6.56 -1.64
CA ARG A 310 -2.36 -6.50 -2.63
C ARG A 310 -2.06 -7.91 -3.12
N PHE A 311 -2.70 -8.33 -4.20
CA PHE A 311 -2.68 -9.73 -4.65
C PHE A 311 -2.92 -10.69 -3.48
N ASP A 312 -3.93 -10.39 -2.68
CA ASP A 312 -4.19 -11.00 -1.39
C ASP A 312 -5.01 -12.28 -1.56
N ILE A 313 -4.34 -13.43 -1.53
CA ILE A 313 -5.02 -14.73 -1.62
C ILE A 313 -5.76 -14.98 -0.30
N ARG A 314 -7.09 -14.84 -0.36
CA ARG A 314 -8.00 -14.98 0.80
C ARG A 314 -8.43 -16.41 1.05
N TYR A 315 -8.57 -17.17 -0.02
CA TYR A 315 -9.00 -18.56 0.01
C TYR A 315 -8.34 -19.30 -1.15
N SER A 316 -7.96 -20.56 -0.92
CA SER A 316 -7.45 -21.44 -1.97
C SER A 316 -7.77 -22.89 -1.62
N ASP A 317 -8.38 -23.61 -2.56
CA ASP A 317 -8.54 -25.05 -2.56
C ASP A 317 -8.25 -25.60 -3.97
N ASN A 318 -8.54 -26.90 -4.18
CA ASN A 318 -8.32 -27.54 -5.47
C ASN A 318 -9.18 -26.93 -6.60
N ASN A 319 -10.32 -26.32 -6.28
CA ASN A 319 -11.30 -25.83 -7.25
C ASN A 319 -11.24 -24.32 -7.39
N ILE A 320 -11.25 -23.57 -6.29
CA ILE A 320 -11.40 -22.11 -6.26
C ILE A 320 -10.19 -21.47 -5.61
N ILE A 321 -9.71 -20.37 -6.22
CA ILE A 321 -8.80 -19.43 -5.60
C ILE A 321 -9.53 -18.09 -5.53
N TYR A 322 -9.59 -17.47 -4.35
CA TYR A 322 -10.12 -16.13 -4.17
C TYR A 322 -9.00 -15.14 -3.87
N ILE A 323 -8.90 -14.11 -4.70
CA ILE A 323 -7.90 -13.05 -4.61
C ILE A 323 -8.62 -11.72 -4.40
N ASP A 324 -8.14 -10.89 -3.48
CA ASP A 324 -8.59 -9.50 -3.33
C ASP A 324 -7.44 -8.54 -3.65
N ASP A 325 -7.72 -7.52 -4.46
CA ASP A 325 -6.72 -6.53 -4.86
C ASP A 325 -7.28 -5.12 -4.84
N TYR A 326 -6.51 -4.19 -4.30
CA TYR A 326 -6.86 -2.78 -4.20
C TYR A 326 -6.82 -2.04 -5.55
N ALA A 327 -6.37 -2.71 -6.61
CA ALA A 327 -6.21 -2.15 -7.94
C ALA A 327 -7.45 -1.35 -8.37
N HIS A 328 -7.25 -0.10 -8.70
CA HIS A 328 -8.28 0.87 -9.05
C HIS A 328 -7.84 1.82 -10.18
N HIS A 329 -6.70 1.54 -10.80
CA HIS A 329 -6.20 2.15 -12.03
C HIS A 329 -6.04 1.07 -13.12
N PRO A 330 -6.22 1.39 -14.42
CA PRO A 330 -6.12 0.39 -15.49
C PRO A 330 -4.82 -0.40 -15.50
N ASN A 331 -3.69 0.26 -15.27
CA ASN A 331 -2.37 -0.39 -15.24
C ASN A 331 -2.26 -1.42 -14.11
N GLU A 332 -2.80 -1.11 -12.92
CA GLU A 332 -2.82 -2.03 -11.78
C GLU A 332 -3.68 -3.25 -12.08
N LEU A 333 -4.90 -3.06 -12.61
CA LEU A 333 -5.79 -4.15 -13.02
C LEU A 333 -5.12 -5.06 -14.05
N SER A 334 -4.49 -4.44 -15.08
CA SER A 334 -3.77 -5.18 -16.11
C SER A 334 -2.61 -5.99 -15.54
N ALA A 335 -1.83 -5.40 -14.62
CA ALA A 335 -0.70 -6.07 -13.98
C ALA A 335 -1.16 -7.29 -13.16
N THR A 336 -2.19 -7.10 -12.31
CA THR A 336 -2.73 -8.20 -11.48
C THR A 336 -3.35 -9.31 -12.35
N LEU A 337 -4.16 -8.98 -13.35
CA LEU A 337 -4.77 -9.98 -14.23
C LEU A 337 -3.73 -10.76 -15.06
N LYS A 338 -2.67 -10.09 -15.53
CA LYS A 338 -1.56 -10.75 -16.21
C LYS A 338 -0.81 -11.69 -15.27
N ALA A 339 -0.50 -11.25 -14.05
CA ALA A 339 0.13 -12.07 -13.03
C ALA A 339 -0.71 -13.30 -12.68
N ILE A 340 -2.03 -13.15 -12.54
CA ILE A 340 -2.95 -14.28 -12.31
C ILE A 340 -2.87 -15.27 -13.48
N LYS A 341 -2.87 -14.81 -14.73
CA LYS A 341 -2.77 -15.68 -15.90
C LYS A 341 -1.43 -16.38 -16.01
N GLU A 342 -0.35 -15.72 -15.65
CA GLU A 342 1.00 -16.30 -15.62
C GLU A 342 1.09 -17.43 -14.58
N ILE A 343 0.58 -17.16 -13.37
CA ILE A 343 0.62 -18.10 -12.24
C ILE A 343 -0.35 -19.29 -12.46
N TYR A 344 -1.54 -19.03 -13.00
CA TYR A 344 -2.64 -20.00 -13.14
C TYR A 344 -3.17 -20.07 -14.57
N PRO A 345 -2.36 -20.48 -15.57
CA PRO A 345 -2.68 -20.35 -16.99
C PRO A 345 -3.90 -21.16 -17.44
N SER A 346 -4.27 -22.22 -16.74
CA SER A 346 -5.40 -23.10 -17.06
C SER A 346 -6.71 -22.76 -16.34
N ARG A 347 -6.69 -21.83 -15.38
CA ARG A 347 -7.86 -21.48 -14.57
C ARG A 347 -8.62 -20.30 -15.17
N LYS A 348 -9.95 -20.39 -15.23
CA LYS A 348 -10.81 -19.27 -15.65
C LYS A 348 -10.82 -18.20 -14.59
N ILE A 349 -10.79 -16.93 -15.01
CA ILE A 349 -10.79 -15.76 -14.13
C ILE A 349 -12.16 -15.07 -14.18
N THR A 350 -12.84 -14.99 -13.06
CA THR A 350 -14.03 -14.15 -12.86
C THR A 350 -13.63 -12.91 -12.04
N ALA A 351 -13.68 -11.74 -12.67
CA ALA A 351 -13.31 -10.48 -12.06
C ALA A 351 -14.54 -9.66 -11.64
N PHE A 352 -14.59 -9.29 -10.37
CA PHE A 352 -15.54 -8.32 -9.82
C PHE A 352 -14.80 -6.99 -9.67
N PHE A 353 -15.29 -5.94 -10.30
CA PHE A 353 -14.63 -4.63 -10.25
C PHE A 353 -15.61 -3.53 -9.85
N GLN A 354 -15.24 -2.77 -8.82
CA GLN A 354 -15.92 -1.54 -8.46
C GLN A 354 -15.10 -0.34 -8.93
N PRO A 355 -15.56 0.40 -9.97
CA PRO A 355 -14.90 1.63 -10.37
C PRO A 355 -14.92 2.65 -9.23
N HIS A 356 -13.83 3.40 -9.07
CA HIS A 356 -13.68 4.39 -8.01
C HIS A 356 -13.49 5.77 -8.61
N LEU A 357 -14.37 6.72 -8.23
CA LEU A 357 -14.49 8.09 -8.72
C LEU A 357 -15.12 8.20 -10.12
N PHE A 358 -16.02 9.14 -10.29
CA PHE A 358 -16.65 9.45 -11.58
C PHE A 358 -15.65 10.06 -12.56
N THR A 359 -14.78 10.97 -12.08
CA THR A 359 -13.75 11.61 -12.91
C THR A 359 -12.79 10.57 -13.47
N ARG A 360 -12.26 9.67 -12.64
CA ARG A 360 -11.36 8.59 -13.10
C ARG A 360 -12.05 7.66 -14.09
N THR A 361 -13.30 7.31 -13.82
CA THR A 361 -14.08 6.46 -14.74
C THR A 361 -14.25 7.14 -16.08
N ARG A 362 -14.61 8.43 -16.13
CA ARG A 362 -14.73 9.24 -17.34
C ARG A 362 -13.42 9.26 -18.14
N ASP A 363 -12.30 9.45 -17.46
CA ASP A 363 -11.01 9.70 -18.11
C ASP A 363 -10.37 8.40 -18.62
N PHE A 364 -10.62 7.24 -17.95
CA PHE A 364 -9.95 5.97 -18.21
C PHE A 364 -10.87 4.80 -18.58
N TYR A 365 -12.15 5.03 -18.94
CA TYR A 365 -13.09 3.92 -19.20
C TYR A 365 -12.65 2.96 -20.32
N LYS A 366 -11.89 3.45 -21.32
CA LYS A 366 -11.36 2.62 -22.41
C LYS A 366 -10.25 1.69 -21.93
N GLU A 367 -9.33 2.24 -21.16
CA GLU A 367 -8.20 1.54 -20.58
C GLU A 367 -8.67 0.53 -19.53
N PHE A 368 -9.69 0.88 -18.73
CA PHE A 368 -10.36 -0.06 -17.83
C PHE A 368 -10.95 -1.24 -18.60
N ALA A 369 -11.69 -0.99 -19.65
CA ALA A 369 -12.29 -2.03 -20.48
C ALA A 369 -11.23 -2.94 -21.12
N ALA A 370 -10.13 -2.38 -21.62
CA ALA A 370 -9.02 -3.14 -22.17
C ALA A 370 -8.36 -4.05 -21.12
N SER A 371 -8.10 -3.54 -19.91
CA SER A 371 -7.51 -4.30 -18.80
C SER A 371 -8.45 -5.42 -18.34
N LEU A 372 -9.71 -5.12 -18.12
CA LEU A 372 -10.71 -6.10 -17.67
C LEU A 372 -11.00 -7.17 -18.73
N SER A 373 -10.82 -6.88 -20.01
CA SER A 373 -10.93 -7.86 -21.10
C SER A 373 -9.88 -8.98 -21.05
N LEU A 374 -8.91 -8.88 -20.15
CA LEU A 374 -7.98 -9.98 -19.83
C LEU A 374 -8.65 -11.09 -19.01
N ALA A 375 -9.74 -10.83 -18.29
CA ALA A 375 -10.49 -11.87 -17.57
C ALA A 375 -11.38 -12.68 -18.53
N ASP A 376 -11.91 -13.81 -18.06
CA ASP A 376 -12.86 -14.65 -18.82
C ASP A 376 -14.31 -14.22 -18.56
N ARG A 377 -14.59 -13.72 -17.35
CA ARG A 377 -15.88 -13.15 -16.95
C ARG A 377 -15.66 -11.87 -16.15
N VAL A 378 -16.47 -10.83 -16.41
CA VAL A 378 -16.38 -9.54 -15.72
C VAL A 378 -17.74 -9.12 -15.17
N LEU A 379 -17.76 -8.80 -13.89
CA LEU A 379 -18.91 -8.31 -13.14
C LEU A 379 -18.57 -6.93 -12.58
N LEU A 380 -19.19 -5.89 -13.16
CA LEU A 380 -18.97 -4.52 -12.70
C LEU A 380 -19.98 -4.16 -11.62
N LEU A 381 -19.53 -3.44 -10.61
CA LEU A 381 -20.39 -2.81 -9.61
C LEU A 381 -20.65 -1.34 -10.00
N PRO A 382 -21.69 -0.70 -9.42
CA PRO A 382 -21.84 0.75 -9.52
C PRO A 382 -20.59 1.50 -9.06
N ILE A 383 -20.33 2.66 -9.66
CA ILE A 383 -19.19 3.51 -9.31
C ILE A 383 -19.27 3.89 -7.82
N TYR A 384 -18.16 3.71 -7.10
CA TYR A 384 -18.02 4.25 -5.74
C TYR A 384 -17.62 5.72 -5.81
N PRO A 385 -18.47 6.65 -5.35
CA PRO A 385 -18.25 8.08 -5.55
C PRO A 385 -17.16 8.67 -4.67
N ALA A 386 -16.85 8.03 -3.53
CA ALA A 386 -15.98 8.56 -2.47
C ALA A 386 -16.39 10.00 -2.08
N ARG A 387 -15.71 11.00 -2.64
CA ARG A 387 -15.95 12.43 -2.35
C ARG A 387 -16.58 13.20 -3.51
N GLU A 388 -16.80 12.55 -4.65
CA GLU A 388 -17.32 13.19 -5.85
C GLU A 388 -18.85 13.14 -5.91
N GLU A 389 -19.45 14.14 -6.54
CA GLU A 389 -20.84 14.11 -6.95
C GLU A 389 -20.97 13.34 -8.29
N PRO A 390 -22.12 12.68 -8.53
CA PRO A 390 -22.37 12.00 -9.80
C PRO A 390 -22.21 12.93 -11.00
N ILE A 391 -21.55 12.43 -12.05
CA ILE A 391 -21.41 13.12 -13.32
C ILE A 391 -22.42 12.52 -14.31
N GLU A 392 -23.24 13.37 -14.93
CA GLU A 392 -24.26 12.92 -15.89
C GLU A 392 -23.64 12.10 -17.05
N GLY A 393 -24.20 10.93 -17.32
CA GLY A 393 -23.72 10.02 -18.35
C GLY A 393 -22.49 9.18 -17.99
N ILE A 394 -21.93 9.34 -16.78
CA ILE A 394 -20.78 8.56 -16.32
C ILE A 394 -21.24 7.49 -15.33
N THR A 395 -21.31 6.28 -15.82
CA THR A 395 -21.72 5.09 -15.04
C THR A 395 -20.81 3.91 -15.41
N SER A 396 -20.99 2.77 -14.75
CA SER A 396 -20.20 1.55 -15.07
C SER A 396 -20.51 1.00 -16.47
N GLU A 397 -21.66 1.36 -17.06
CA GLU A 397 -22.06 0.96 -18.42
C GLU A 397 -21.04 1.43 -19.48
N ILE A 398 -20.44 2.63 -19.35
CA ILE A 398 -19.47 3.13 -20.32
C ILE A 398 -18.20 2.26 -20.41
N ILE A 399 -17.86 1.56 -19.31
CA ILE A 399 -16.79 0.55 -19.27
C ILE A 399 -17.31 -0.75 -19.89
N LEU A 400 -18.51 -1.21 -19.44
CA LEU A 400 -19.09 -2.47 -19.87
C LEU A 400 -19.22 -2.58 -21.38
N ASP A 401 -19.71 -1.52 -22.03
CA ASP A 401 -19.94 -1.47 -23.47
C ASP A 401 -18.67 -1.72 -24.28
N ARG A 402 -17.51 -1.41 -23.71
CA ARG A 402 -16.19 -1.52 -24.37
C ARG A 402 -15.41 -2.78 -23.99
N ILE A 403 -15.83 -3.52 -23.00
CA ILE A 403 -15.21 -4.82 -22.68
C ILE A 403 -15.47 -5.79 -23.83
N SER A 404 -14.44 -6.44 -24.34
CA SER A 404 -14.52 -7.29 -25.55
C SER A 404 -14.98 -8.72 -25.30
N ILE A 405 -14.97 -9.20 -24.05
CA ILE A 405 -15.42 -10.56 -23.73
C ILE A 405 -16.96 -10.67 -23.70
N LYS A 406 -17.48 -11.89 -23.85
CA LYS A 406 -18.93 -12.14 -23.90
C LYS A 406 -19.58 -12.18 -22.51
N GLU A 407 -18.92 -12.80 -21.53
CA GLU A 407 -19.45 -12.97 -20.17
C GLU A 407 -19.18 -11.72 -19.34
N LYS A 408 -20.07 -10.74 -19.47
CA LYS A 408 -19.96 -9.47 -18.75
C LYS A 408 -21.35 -8.94 -18.35
N SER A 409 -21.42 -8.34 -17.17
CA SER A 409 -22.64 -7.68 -16.70
C SER A 409 -22.35 -6.66 -15.59
N ILE A 410 -23.35 -5.86 -15.26
CA ILE A 410 -23.37 -5.02 -14.06
C ILE A 410 -24.29 -5.67 -13.04
N LEU A 411 -23.91 -5.64 -11.79
CA LEU A 411 -24.76 -6.11 -10.70
C LEU A 411 -24.63 -5.19 -9.48
N PRO A 412 -25.68 -5.06 -8.68
CA PRO A 412 -25.62 -4.36 -7.41
C PRO A 412 -24.74 -5.15 -6.41
N LYS A 413 -24.13 -4.43 -5.50
CA LYS A 413 -23.18 -5.01 -4.52
C LYS A 413 -23.80 -6.15 -3.70
N GLU A 414 -25.07 -6.04 -3.36
CA GLU A 414 -25.85 -7.01 -2.58
C GLU A 414 -25.95 -8.39 -3.24
N ARG A 415 -25.77 -8.46 -4.56
CA ARG A 415 -25.83 -9.71 -5.32
C ARG A 415 -24.48 -10.38 -5.56
N VAL A 416 -23.39 -9.78 -5.11
CA VAL A 416 -22.03 -10.32 -5.33
C VAL A 416 -21.89 -11.71 -4.69
N LEU A 417 -22.36 -11.90 -3.46
CA LEU A 417 -22.29 -13.21 -2.78
C LEU A 417 -23.08 -14.28 -3.54
N GLU A 418 -24.28 -13.97 -4.04
CA GLU A 418 -25.07 -14.89 -4.86
C GLU A 418 -24.36 -15.28 -6.16
N GLU A 419 -23.61 -14.36 -6.78
CA GLU A 419 -22.87 -14.63 -8.01
C GLU A 419 -21.59 -15.42 -7.74
N VAL A 420 -20.89 -15.17 -6.65
CA VAL A 420 -19.74 -15.97 -6.21
C VAL A 420 -20.20 -17.39 -5.84
N ASP A 421 -21.39 -17.53 -5.24
CA ASP A 421 -21.96 -18.84 -4.86
C ASP A 421 -22.21 -19.77 -6.06
N LYS A 422 -22.39 -19.24 -7.25
CA LYS A 422 -22.58 -19.99 -8.52
C LYS A 422 -21.26 -20.42 -9.18
N ILE A 423 -20.11 -20.02 -8.65
CA ILE A 423 -18.81 -20.35 -9.22
C ILE A 423 -18.28 -21.62 -8.53
N ASP A 424 -18.17 -22.71 -9.27
CA ASP A 424 -17.70 -23.99 -8.73
C ASP A 424 -16.19 -24.19 -8.89
N SER A 425 -15.56 -23.49 -9.85
CA SER A 425 -14.12 -23.62 -10.11
C SER A 425 -13.53 -22.40 -10.80
N GLY A 426 -12.23 -22.20 -10.63
CA GLY A 426 -11.48 -21.11 -11.24
C GLY A 426 -10.96 -20.09 -10.23
N ILE A 427 -10.76 -18.86 -10.68
CA ILE A 427 -10.27 -17.76 -9.87
C ILE A 427 -11.36 -16.72 -9.76
N VAL A 428 -11.70 -16.38 -8.54
CA VAL A 428 -12.52 -15.22 -8.20
C VAL A 428 -11.58 -14.11 -7.79
N VAL A 429 -11.68 -12.94 -8.42
CA VAL A 429 -10.88 -11.78 -8.01
C VAL A 429 -11.77 -10.56 -7.80
N THR A 430 -11.61 -9.88 -6.68
CA THR A 430 -12.26 -8.60 -6.37
C THR A 430 -11.28 -7.46 -6.53
N PHE A 431 -11.69 -6.40 -7.23
CA PHE A 431 -10.89 -5.21 -7.49
C PHE A 431 -11.62 -3.93 -7.07
N GLY A 432 -10.89 -2.99 -6.50
CA GLY A 432 -11.36 -1.63 -6.27
C GLY A 432 -10.95 -1.03 -4.94
N ALA A 433 -10.90 0.30 -4.89
CA ALA A 433 -10.56 1.08 -3.70
C ALA A 433 -11.80 1.54 -2.89
N GLY A 434 -13.00 1.17 -3.36
CA GLY A 434 -14.27 1.51 -2.73
C GLY A 434 -14.73 0.49 -1.69
N ASP A 435 -16.02 0.54 -1.37
CA ASP A 435 -16.65 -0.29 -0.33
C ASP A 435 -16.87 -1.75 -0.74
N ILE A 436 -16.33 -2.17 -1.88
CA ILE A 436 -16.19 -3.59 -2.25
C ILE A 436 -15.34 -4.36 -1.22
N ASP A 437 -14.47 -3.67 -0.49
CA ASP A 437 -13.67 -4.25 0.58
C ASP A 437 -14.50 -4.91 1.68
N ARG A 438 -15.72 -4.43 1.92
CA ARG A 438 -16.66 -5.02 2.89
C ARG A 438 -17.20 -6.39 2.48
N LEU A 439 -17.01 -6.78 1.22
CA LEU A 439 -17.40 -8.10 0.71
C LEU A 439 -16.31 -9.16 0.89
N VAL A 440 -15.07 -8.74 1.18
CA VAL A 440 -13.91 -9.65 1.20
C VAL A 440 -14.07 -10.75 2.26
N GLU A 441 -14.35 -10.38 3.50
CA GLU A 441 -14.58 -11.36 4.58
C GLU A 441 -15.85 -12.20 4.39
N PRO A 442 -17.00 -11.65 3.98
CA PRO A 442 -18.17 -12.44 3.62
C PRO A 442 -17.91 -13.47 2.52
N ILE A 443 -17.19 -13.10 1.44
CA ILE A 443 -16.83 -14.03 0.36
C ILE A 443 -15.93 -15.14 0.89
N GLU A 444 -14.87 -14.78 1.63
CA GLU A 444 -13.94 -15.74 2.23
C GLU A 444 -14.67 -16.74 3.15
N THR A 445 -15.53 -16.22 4.03
CA THR A 445 -16.32 -17.04 4.96
C THR A 445 -17.23 -18.00 4.20
N MET A 446 -17.93 -17.51 3.17
CA MET A 446 -18.81 -18.33 2.35
C MET A 446 -18.03 -19.45 1.65
N LEU A 447 -16.89 -19.16 1.05
CA LEU A 447 -16.06 -20.17 0.37
C LEU A 447 -15.51 -21.21 1.35
N LYS A 448 -15.13 -20.82 2.58
CA LYS A 448 -14.69 -21.74 3.64
C LYS A 448 -15.81 -22.65 4.15
N THR A 449 -17.07 -22.23 4.06
CA THR A 449 -18.22 -23.01 4.54
C THR A 449 -18.78 -23.97 3.50
N ARG A 450 -18.33 -23.90 2.25
CA ARG A 450 -18.69 -24.85 1.18
C ARG A 450 -17.96 -26.21 1.28
N CYS A 451 -16.90 -26.25 2.10
CA CYS A 451 -16.04 -27.44 2.28
C CYS A 451 -16.63 -28.43 3.27
#